data_36cbcd9ee3c599fb33d0f9b539ad78f2
#
_entry.id   36cbcd9ee3c599fb33d0f9b539ad78f2
#
_cell.length_a   1.000
_cell.length_b   1.000
_cell.length_c   1.000
_cell.angle_alpha   90.00
_cell.angle_beta   90.00
_cell.angle_gamma   90.00
#
_symmetry.space_group_name_H-M   'P 1'
#
loop_
_entity.id
_entity.type
_entity.pdbx_description
1 polymer ?
#
loop_
_entity_poly.entity_id
_entity_poly.type
_entity_poly.pdbx_seq_one_letter_code
_entity_poly.pdbx_strand_id
1 'polypeptide(L)'
;MKLTLHEIAKVVGAKNNVTAYEDVAINQIEFDSRKITAGDLFLPLKGVRDGHEFIQTAFENGALATFTEKELSADQAYILVDDALEAFQKLAAYYLEKTDVDVIAVTGSNGKTTTKDMIHDILATTYRTYKTQGNYNNEIGLPYTALHMPNDTEKIVLEMGQDHMGDIHLLSTLAKPK
;
A
#
# COMPACT_ATOMS: atom_id res chain seq x y z
N MET A 1 -10.18 -1.26 2.60
CA MET A 1 -9.56 -2.39 1.86
C MET A 1 -10.27 -3.69 2.20
N LYS A 2 -10.48 -4.60 1.24
CA LYS A 2 -11.17 -5.90 1.50
C LYS A 2 -10.16 -7.06 1.38
N LEU A 3 -9.24 -7.15 2.33
CA LEU A 3 -8.26 -8.23 2.42
C LEU A 3 -8.24 -8.78 3.84
N THR A 4 -8.09 -10.09 3.97
CA THR A 4 -7.83 -10.73 5.26
C THR A 4 -6.32 -10.82 5.52
N LEU A 5 -5.95 -10.98 6.77
CA LEU A 5 -4.54 -11.13 7.16
C LEU A 5 -3.91 -12.37 6.50
N HIS A 6 -4.67 -13.46 6.38
CA HIS A 6 -4.23 -14.68 5.71
C HIS A 6 -3.98 -14.45 4.20
N GLU A 7 -4.90 -13.75 3.53
CA GLU A 7 -4.75 -13.42 2.10
C GLU A 7 -3.50 -12.56 1.87
N ILE A 8 -3.30 -11.54 2.71
CA ILE A 8 -2.10 -10.68 2.66
C ILE A 8 -0.84 -11.54 2.83
N ALA A 9 -0.80 -12.37 3.87
CA ALA A 9 0.34 -13.24 4.15
C ALA A 9 0.67 -14.19 2.98
N LYS A 10 -0.33 -14.75 2.33
CA LYS A 10 -0.17 -15.60 1.16
C LYS A 10 0.41 -14.83 -0.03
N VAL A 11 -0.11 -13.65 -0.32
CA VAL A 11 0.33 -12.79 -1.44
C VAL A 11 1.79 -12.37 -1.29
N VAL A 12 2.19 -11.98 -0.08
CA VAL A 12 3.56 -11.49 0.17
C VAL A 12 4.55 -12.63 0.41
N GLY A 13 4.08 -13.86 0.56
CA GLY A 13 4.93 -15.02 0.85
C GLY A 13 5.46 -15.01 2.28
N ALA A 14 4.57 -14.85 3.25
CA ALA A 14 4.93 -14.84 4.68
C ALA A 14 5.69 -16.11 5.08
N LYS A 15 6.73 -15.94 5.87
CA LYS A 15 7.61 -17.02 6.34
C LYS A 15 7.13 -17.68 7.63
N ASN A 16 6.26 -17.00 8.38
CA ASN A 16 5.66 -17.53 9.61
C ASN A 16 4.29 -18.15 9.35
N ASN A 17 3.82 -18.94 10.32
CA ASN A 17 2.49 -19.51 10.29
C ASN A 17 1.45 -18.46 10.70
N VAL A 18 0.50 -18.18 9.80
CA VAL A 18 -0.58 -17.19 10.00
C VAL A 18 -1.98 -17.83 10.04
N THR A 19 -2.08 -19.15 10.16
CA THR A 19 -3.36 -19.87 10.17
C THR A 19 -4.29 -19.44 11.32
N ALA A 20 -3.75 -18.96 12.42
CA ALA A 20 -4.54 -18.43 13.54
C ALA A 20 -5.32 -17.14 13.18
N TYR A 21 -5.04 -16.51 12.02
CA TYR A 21 -5.60 -15.22 11.61
C TYR A 21 -6.39 -15.28 10.31
N GLU A 22 -6.84 -16.47 9.89
CA GLU A 22 -7.43 -16.72 8.56
C GLU A 22 -8.57 -15.78 8.20
N ASP A 23 -9.50 -15.54 9.12
CA ASP A 23 -10.70 -14.75 8.88
C ASP A 23 -10.61 -13.28 9.35
N VAL A 24 -9.42 -12.84 9.73
CA VAL A 24 -9.24 -11.49 10.27
C VAL A 24 -9.13 -10.48 9.14
N ALA A 25 -10.16 -9.63 9.01
CA ALA A 25 -10.16 -8.54 8.03
C ALA A 25 -9.31 -7.36 8.51
N ILE A 26 -8.57 -6.74 7.60
CA ILE A 26 -7.75 -5.56 7.82
C ILE A 26 -8.50 -4.31 7.36
N ASN A 27 -8.47 -3.23 8.16
CA ASN A 27 -9.03 -1.95 7.77
C ASN A 27 -8.18 -1.29 6.68
N GLN A 28 -6.94 -1.01 7.00
CA GLN A 28 -5.96 -0.40 6.11
C GLN A 28 -4.53 -0.79 6.50
N ILE A 29 -3.57 -0.44 5.67
CA ILE A 29 -2.14 -0.56 5.96
C ILE A 29 -1.59 0.84 6.18
N GLU A 30 -0.91 1.05 7.31
CA GLU A 30 -0.37 2.35 7.70
C GLU A 30 1.10 2.20 8.13
N PHE A 31 1.96 3.10 7.66
CA PHE A 31 3.39 3.10 8.00
C PHE A 31 3.75 4.17 9.05
N ASP A 32 2.86 5.11 9.36
CA ASP A 32 3.02 6.06 10.45
C ASP A 32 2.31 5.52 11.71
N SER A 33 3.08 5.05 12.69
CA SER A 33 2.53 4.47 13.93
C SER A 33 1.58 5.41 14.68
N ARG A 34 1.69 6.72 14.48
CA ARG A 34 0.82 7.74 15.10
C ARG A 34 -0.56 7.81 14.46
N LYS A 35 -0.69 7.33 13.23
CA LYS A 35 -1.95 7.31 12.46
C LYS A 35 -2.68 5.97 12.56
N ILE A 36 -2.08 4.99 13.20
CA ILE A 36 -2.67 3.67 13.41
C ILE A 36 -4.00 3.82 14.17
N THR A 37 -4.99 3.11 13.68
CA THR A 37 -6.30 2.94 14.31
C THR A 37 -6.63 1.45 14.48
N ALA A 38 -7.68 1.14 15.26
CA ALA A 38 -8.06 -0.23 15.51
C ALA A 38 -8.37 -1.01 14.23
N GLY A 39 -7.74 -2.17 14.06
CA GLY A 39 -7.90 -3.03 12.89
C GLY A 39 -6.92 -2.77 11.75
N ASP A 40 -5.99 -1.83 11.92
CA ASP A 40 -4.96 -1.54 10.93
C ASP A 40 -3.81 -2.56 10.98
N LEU A 41 -3.16 -2.74 9.84
CA LEU A 41 -1.90 -3.47 9.69
C LEU A 41 -0.75 -2.47 9.61
N PHE A 42 0.18 -2.54 10.56
CA PHE A 42 1.34 -1.66 10.58
C PHE A 42 2.41 -2.13 9.59
N LEU A 43 3.00 -1.18 8.87
CA LEU A 43 4.08 -1.41 7.92
C LEU A 43 5.35 -0.68 8.40
N PRO A 44 6.32 -1.37 9.01
CA PRO A 44 7.58 -0.75 9.41
C PRO A 44 8.48 -0.52 8.18
N LEU A 45 8.63 0.73 7.77
CA LEU A 45 9.54 1.11 6.69
C LEU A 45 10.87 1.61 7.25
N LYS A 46 11.96 1.33 6.54
CA LYS A 46 13.28 1.87 6.82
C LYS A 46 13.42 3.26 6.19
N GLY A 47 13.71 4.25 7.00
CA GLY A 47 13.94 5.63 6.59
C GLY A 47 15.09 6.23 7.40
N VAL A 48 14.94 7.46 7.89
CA VAL A 48 15.90 8.08 8.83
C VAL A 48 16.03 7.25 10.11
N ARG A 49 14.92 6.64 10.55
CA ARG A 49 14.86 5.64 11.62
C ARG A 49 14.29 4.34 11.07
N ASP A 50 14.64 3.22 11.71
CA ASP A 50 14.03 1.94 11.38
C ASP A 50 12.60 1.87 11.95
N GLY A 51 11.61 1.72 11.07
CA GLY A 51 10.20 1.61 11.45
C GLY A 51 9.89 0.47 12.41
N HIS A 52 10.76 -0.57 12.46
CA HIS A 52 10.61 -1.68 13.40
C HIS A 52 10.72 -1.24 14.88
N GLU A 53 11.36 -0.12 15.17
CA GLU A 53 11.38 0.47 16.51
C GLU A 53 9.98 0.91 17.00
N PHE A 54 9.04 1.13 16.08
CA PHE A 54 7.70 1.62 16.37
C PHE A 54 6.61 0.53 16.38
N ILE A 55 6.99 -0.75 16.23
CA ILE A 55 6.03 -1.87 16.25
C ILE A 55 5.24 -1.88 17.56
N GLN A 56 5.91 -1.74 18.69
CA GLN A 56 5.25 -1.71 20.00
C GLN A 56 4.26 -0.54 20.09
N THR A 57 4.67 0.66 19.67
CA THR A 57 3.80 1.85 19.64
C THR A 57 2.58 1.63 18.72
N ALA A 58 2.77 0.95 17.58
CA ALA A 58 1.66 0.64 16.68
C ALA A 58 0.63 -0.27 17.35
N PHE A 59 1.06 -1.31 18.07
CA PHE A 59 0.14 -2.15 18.84
C PHE A 59 -0.57 -1.38 19.96
N GLU A 60 0.13 -0.52 20.70
CA GLU A 60 -0.46 0.34 21.71
C GLU A 60 -1.52 1.29 21.15
N ASN A 61 -1.37 1.72 19.89
CA ASN A 61 -2.34 2.54 19.17
C ASN A 61 -3.47 1.74 18.49
N GLY A 62 -3.47 0.41 18.60
CA GLY A 62 -4.55 -0.45 18.14
C GLY A 62 -4.29 -1.23 16.85
N ALA A 63 -3.03 -1.31 16.39
CA ALA A 63 -2.70 -2.19 15.27
C ALA A 63 -3.15 -3.62 15.55
N LEU A 64 -3.81 -4.22 14.59
CA LEU A 64 -4.24 -5.62 14.66
C LEU A 64 -3.07 -6.57 14.46
N ALA A 65 -2.16 -6.21 13.57
CA ALA A 65 -0.97 -6.96 13.23
C ALA A 65 0.12 -6.02 12.66
N THR A 66 1.30 -6.54 12.43
CA THR A 66 2.40 -5.82 11.79
C THR A 66 3.11 -6.67 10.74
N PHE A 67 3.63 -6.05 9.68
CA PHE A 67 4.75 -6.64 8.96
C PHE A 67 6.01 -6.59 9.82
N THR A 68 6.92 -7.51 9.60
CA THR A 68 8.23 -7.50 10.26
C THR A 68 9.27 -8.25 9.43
N GLU A 69 10.53 -7.83 9.52
CA GLU A 69 11.68 -8.53 8.95
C GLU A 69 12.40 -9.40 10.00
N LYS A 70 11.88 -9.43 11.24
CA LYS A 70 12.41 -10.22 12.36
C LYS A 70 11.28 -10.95 13.07
N GLU A 71 11.56 -12.11 13.61
CA GLU A 71 10.60 -12.83 14.46
C GLU A 71 10.21 -12.00 15.69
N LEU A 72 8.92 -12.01 16.00
CA LEU A 72 8.35 -11.38 17.20
C LEU A 72 7.87 -12.45 18.18
N SER A 73 7.48 -12.04 19.36
CA SER A 73 6.89 -12.92 20.37
C SER A 73 5.55 -13.50 19.92
N ALA A 74 5.21 -14.70 20.40
CA ALA A 74 4.04 -15.45 19.95
C ALA A 74 2.69 -14.82 20.32
N ASP A 75 2.68 -13.82 21.19
CA ASP A 75 1.52 -13.05 21.59
C ASP A 75 1.18 -11.89 20.64
N GLN A 76 2.07 -11.61 19.69
CA GLN A 76 1.87 -10.55 18.68
C GLN A 76 1.50 -11.15 17.33
N ALA A 77 0.47 -10.62 16.69
CA ALA A 77 0.11 -10.99 15.34
C ALA A 77 1.05 -10.31 14.33
N TYR A 78 1.78 -11.09 13.51
CA TYR A 78 2.71 -10.54 12.54
C TYR A 78 2.82 -11.34 11.24
N ILE A 79 3.27 -10.68 10.20
CA ILE A 79 3.63 -11.25 8.90
C ILE A 79 5.12 -11.07 8.71
N LEU A 80 5.87 -12.19 8.78
CA LEU A 80 7.34 -12.19 8.61
C LEU A 80 7.68 -12.22 7.13
N VAL A 81 8.44 -11.23 6.69
CA VAL A 81 8.91 -11.07 5.31
C VAL A 81 10.39 -10.76 5.26
N ASP A 82 11.03 -10.91 4.10
CA ASP A 82 12.43 -10.53 3.92
C ASP A 82 12.62 -9.01 3.81
N ASP A 83 11.68 -8.34 3.13
CA ASP A 83 11.68 -6.91 2.87
C ASP A 83 10.24 -6.38 2.94
N ALA A 84 10.01 -5.49 3.90
CA ALA A 84 8.67 -4.93 4.15
C ALA A 84 8.19 -4.04 2.98
N LEU A 85 9.08 -3.28 2.34
CA LEU A 85 8.73 -2.44 1.20
C LEU A 85 8.37 -3.28 -0.02
N GLU A 86 9.16 -4.31 -0.33
CA GLU A 86 8.86 -5.23 -1.43
C GLU A 86 7.53 -5.96 -1.20
N ALA A 87 7.26 -6.41 0.02
CA ALA A 87 5.99 -7.03 0.40
C ALA A 87 4.81 -6.07 0.18
N PHE A 88 4.98 -4.81 0.55
CA PHE A 88 3.97 -3.76 0.35
C PHE A 88 3.68 -3.49 -1.13
N GLN A 89 4.73 -3.43 -1.96
CA GLN A 89 4.60 -3.26 -3.40
C GLN A 89 3.91 -4.45 -4.06
N LYS A 90 4.27 -5.68 -3.71
CA LYS A 90 3.60 -6.91 -4.17
C LYS A 90 2.12 -6.91 -3.84
N LEU A 91 1.79 -6.50 -2.62
CA LEU A 91 0.40 -6.44 -2.17
C LEU A 91 -0.40 -5.40 -2.94
N ALA A 92 0.18 -4.23 -3.22
CA ALA A 92 -0.47 -3.19 -4.02
C ALA A 92 -0.74 -3.64 -5.45
N ALA A 93 0.24 -4.28 -6.10
CA ALA A 93 0.08 -4.85 -7.43
C ALA A 93 -1.05 -5.90 -7.47
N TYR A 94 -1.05 -6.82 -6.53
CA TYR A 94 -2.11 -7.80 -6.37
C TYR A 94 -3.49 -7.15 -6.17
N TYR A 95 -3.57 -6.12 -5.34
CA TYR A 95 -4.84 -5.46 -5.04
C TYR A 95 -5.42 -4.73 -6.24
N LEU A 96 -4.58 -4.04 -7.03
CA LEU A 96 -4.99 -3.42 -8.30
C LEU A 96 -5.54 -4.45 -9.29
N GLU A 97 -4.86 -5.60 -9.40
CA GLU A 97 -5.30 -6.69 -10.29
C GLU A 97 -6.61 -7.35 -9.79
N LYS A 98 -6.70 -7.62 -8.47
CA LYS A 98 -7.88 -8.22 -7.84
C LYS A 98 -9.14 -7.36 -7.99
N THR A 99 -9.00 -6.05 -7.90
CA THR A 99 -10.13 -5.11 -7.98
C THR A 99 -10.55 -4.80 -9.41
N ASP A 100 -9.74 -5.22 -10.40
CA ASP A 100 -9.96 -4.93 -11.83
C ASP A 100 -10.19 -3.45 -12.12
N VAL A 101 -9.57 -2.58 -11.32
CA VAL A 101 -9.64 -1.13 -11.48
C VAL A 101 -8.86 -0.70 -12.72
N ASP A 102 -9.42 0.21 -13.51
CA ASP A 102 -8.66 0.79 -14.63
C ASP A 102 -7.63 1.79 -14.13
N VAL A 103 -6.37 1.49 -14.40
CA VAL A 103 -5.23 2.31 -13.97
C VAL A 103 -4.81 3.25 -15.08
N ILE A 104 -4.82 4.55 -14.79
CA ILE A 104 -4.26 5.61 -15.64
C ILE A 104 -3.02 6.16 -14.93
N ALA A 105 -1.90 6.27 -15.65
CA ALA A 105 -0.67 6.79 -15.08
C ALA A 105 -0.27 8.11 -15.75
N VAL A 106 0.26 9.03 -14.95
CA VAL A 106 0.77 10.32 -15.39
C VAL A 106 2.22 10.46 -14.92
N THR A 107 3.12 10.67 -15.85
CA THR A 107 4.54 11.01 -15.58
C THR A 107 5.00 12.18 -16.42
N GLY A 108 6.17 12.71 -16.13
CA GLY A 108 6.76 13.85 -16.83
C GLY A 108 7.60 14.73 -15.90
N SER A 109 8.40 15.59 -16.48
CA SER A 109 9.25 16.52 -15.72
C SER A 109 8.47 17.62 -15.04
N ASN A 110 7.39 18.09 -15.67
CA ASN A 110 6.53 19.17 -15.18
C ASN A 110 5.07 18.86 -15.45
N GLY A 111 4.17 19.43 -14.66
CA GLY A 111 2.73 19.40 -14.89
C GLY A 111 2.04 18.08 -14.53
N LYS A 112 2.75 17.10 -13.95
CA LYS A 112 2.16 15.82 -13.54
C LYS A 112 0.93 15.98 -12.66
N THR A 113 1.05 16.73 -11.58
CA THR A 113 -0.03 16.93 -10.60
C THR A 113 -1.23 17.63 -11.23
N THR A 114 -1.01 18.69 -12.00
CA THR A 114 -2.10 19.38 -12.71
C THR A 114 -2.78 18.46 -13.71
N THR A 115 -2.02 17.74 -14.51
CA THR A 115 -2.57 16.78 -15.50
C THR A 115 -3.36 15.66 -14.83
N LYS A 116 -2.83 15.08 -13.75
CA LYS A 116 -3.52 14.08 -12.93
C LYS A 116 -4.87 14.62 -12.40
N ASP A 117 -4.86 15.84 -11.87
CA ASP A 117 -6.08 16.46 -11.33
C ASP A 117 -7.14 16.69 -12.44
N MET A 118 -6.72 17.17 -13.60
CA MET A 118 -7.63 17.37 -14.74
C MET A 118 -8.21 16.04 -15.23
N ILE A 119 -7.40 14.99 -15.38
CA ILE A 119 -7.87 13.66 -15.78
C ILE A 119 -8.87 13.12 -14.75
N HIS A 120 -8.52 13.21 -13.47
CA HIS A 120 -9.43 12.78 -12.40
C HIS A 120 -10.76 13.50 -12.47
N ASP A 121 -10.77 14.83 -12.59
CA ASP A 121 -11.99 15.62 -12.55
C ASP A 121 -12.91 15.33 -13.76
N ILE A 122 -12.32 15.09 -14.94
CA ILE A 122 -13.08 14.65 -16.12
C ILE A 122 -13.67 13.26 -15.89
N LEU A 123 -12.87 12.29 -15.44
CA LEU A 123 -13.35 10.93 -15.23
C LEU A 123 -14.39 10.84 -14.11
N ALA A 124 -14.24 11.64 -13.07
CA ALA A 124 -15.16 11.68 -11.93
C ALA A 124 -16.57 12.16 -12.28
N THR A 125 -16.76 12.76 -13.44
CA THR A 125 -18.12 13.10 -13.95
C THR A 125 -18.94 11.86 -14.31
N THR A 126 -18.29 10.72 -14.54
CA THR A 126 -18.93 9.49 -15.04
C THR A 126 -18.61 8.27 -14.20
N TYR A 127 -17.38 8.19 -13.65
CA TYR A 127 -16.86 7.02 -12.93
C TYR A 127 -16.53 7.37 -11.48
N ARG A 128 -16.61 6.39 -10.58
CA ARG A 128 -16.04 6.50 -9.25
C ARG A 128 -14.51 6.45 -9.38
N THR A 129 -13.90 7.62 -9.32
CA THR A 129 -12.47 7.82 -9.62
C THR A 129 -11.71 8.20 -8.36
N TYR A 130 -10.54 7.59 -8.19
CA TYR A 130 -9.58 7.92 -7.14
C TYR A 130 -8.27 8.39 -7.76
N LYS A 131 -7.45 9.13 -7.02
CA LYS A 131 -6.17 9.66 -7.53
C LYS A 131 -5.10 9.71 -6.44
N THR A 132 -3.85 9.75 -6.87
CA THR A 132 -2.72 10.06 -6.01
C THR A 132 -2.98 11.36 -5.24
N GLN A 133 -2.86 11.30 -3.91
CA GLN A 133 -2.98 12.44 -3.01
C GLN A 133 -1.61 13.07 -2.78
N GLY A 134 -1.53 14.42 -2.80
CA GLY A 134 -0.28 15.13 -2.60
C GLY A 134 0.83 14.65 -3.54
N ASN A 135 1.98 14.33 -2.97
CA ASN A 135 3.18 13.84 -3.65
C ASN A 135 3.46 12.35 -3.45
N TYR A 136 2.42 11.53 -3.20
CA TYR A 136 2.56 10.07 -3.04
C TYR A 136 2.80 9.37 -4.38
N ASN A 137 3.89 9.73 -5.06
CA ASN A 137 4.19 9.36 -6.46
C ASN A 137 5.45 8.49 -6.63
N ASN A 138 6.01 7.98 -5.54
CA ASN A 138 7.21 7.15 -5.51
C ASN A 138 6.90 5.68 -5.13
N GLU A 139 7.96 4.90 -4.87
CA GLU A 139 7.92 3.47 -4.52
C GLU A 139 7.15 3.13 -3.23
N ILE A 140 6.86 4.12 -2.39
CA ILE A 140 6.03 4.00 -1.19
C ILE A 140 4.64 4.60 -1.44
N GLY A 141 4.60 5.78 -2.04
CA GLY A 141 3.36 6.54 -2.21
C GLY A 141 2.38 5.92 -3.20
N LEU A 142 2.87 5.32 -4.28
CA LEU A 142 2.02 4.63 -5.25
C LEU A 142 1.33 3.40 -4.63
N PRO A 143 2.06 2.47 -3.97
CA PRO A 143 1.43 1.38 -3.22
C PRO A 143 0.43 1.86 -2.16
N TYR A 144 0.78 2.91 -1.44
CA TYR A 144 -0.11 3.51 -0.44
C TYR A 144 -1.42 3.99 -1.08
N THR A 145 -1.34 4.74 -2.18
CA THR A 145 -2.51 5.21 -2.93
C THR A 145 -3.39 4.05 -3.39
N ALA A 146 -2.79 3.01 -3.98
CA ALA A 146 -3.52 1.85 -4.47
C ALA A 146 -4.29 1.12 -3.35
N LEU A 147 -3.65 0.91 -2.21
CA LEU A 147 -4.23 0.18 -1.08
C LEU A 147 -5.24 1.01 -0.25
N HIS A 148 -5.23 2.34 -0.41
CA HIS A 148 -6.17 3.26 0.25
C HIS A 148 -7.33 3.69 -0.63
N MET A 149 -7.38 3.28 -1.89
CA MET A 149 -8.53 3.61 -2.73
C MET A 149 -9.82 3.03 -2.17
N PRO A 150 -10.95 3.74 -2.26
CA PRO A 150 -12.27 3.22 -1.90
C PRO A 150 -12.58 1.90 -2.64
N ASN A 151 -13.32 0.99 -1.97
CA ASN A 151 -13.60 -0.35 -2.50
C ASN A 151 -14.43 -0.37 -3.79
N ASP A 152 -15.13 0.70 -4.08
CA ASP A 152 -15.99 0.87 -5.24
C ASP A 152 -15.33 1.68 -6.37
N THR A 153 -14.02 1.93 -6.29
CA THR A 153 -13.25 2.67 -7.31
C THR A 153 -13.26 1.93 -8.64
N GLU A 154 -13.64 2.63 -9.71
CA GLU A 154 -13.65 2.11 -11.08
C GLU A 154 -12.41 2.55 -11.88
N LYS A 155 -11.92 3.76 -11.59
CA LYS A 155 -10.74 4.35 -12.24
C LYS A 155 -9.78 4.89 -11.19
N ILE A 156 -8.49 4.64 -11.35
CA ILE A 156 -7.46 5.23 -10.50
C ILE A 156 -6.45 5.98 -11.35
N VAL A 157 -6.17 7.24 -10.97
CA VAL A 157 -5.18 8.09 -11.66
C VAL A 157 -3.95 8.20 -10.78
N LEU A 158 -2.88 7.53 -11.19
CA LEU A 158 -1.62 7.46 -10.47
C LEU A 158 -0.59 8.43 -11.05
N GLU A 159 -0.08 9.29 -10.20
CA GLU A 159 1.10 10.09 -10.52
C GLU A 159 2.35 9.25 -10.28
N MET A 160 3.28 9.24 -11.24
CA MET A 160 4.55 8.53 -11.16
C MET A 160 5.70 9.52 -11.23
N GLY A 161 6.40 9.69 -10.11
CA GLY A 161 7.59 10.53 -10.00
C GLY A 161 8.85 9.79 -10.40
N GLN A 162 9.88 10.54 -10.79
CA GLN A 162 11.20 10.01 -11.13
C GLN A 162 12.27 10.83 -10.43
N ASP A 163 12.87 10.27 -9.41
CA ASP A 163 14.02 10.84 -8.71
C ASP A 163 15.31 10.12 -9.10
N HIS A 164 15.22 8.85 -9.50
CA HIS A 164 16.34 8.02 -9.90
C HIS A 164 16.03 7.25 -11.20
N MET A 165 17.10 6.80 -11.85
CA MET A 165 16.97 5.94 -13.04
C MET A 165 16.28 4.63 -12.65
N GLY A 166 15.24 4.26 -13.40
CA GLY A 166 14.48 3.03 -13.18
C GLY A 166 13.18 3.20 -12.38
N ASP A 167 12.94 4.35 -11.74
CA ASP A 167 11.74 4.56 -10.94
C ASP A 167 10.45 4.37 -11.74
N ILE A 168 10.37 4.95 -12.94
CA ILE A 168 9.18 4.81 -13.80
C ILE A 168 8.99 3.37 -14.25
N HIS A 169 10.07 2.64 -14.51
CA HIS A 169 9.98 1.22 -14.85
C HIS A 169 9.40 0.41 -13.68
N LEU A 170 9.89 0.64 -12.47
CA LEU A 170 9.38 0.00 -11.26
C LEU A 170 7.88 0.30 -11.07
N LEU A 171 7.52 1.58 -11.07
CA LEU A 171 6.15 2.03 -10.81
C LEU A 171 5.16 1.54 -11.88
N SER A 172 5.54 1.59 -13.15
CA SER A 172 4.70 1.14 -14.26
C SER A 172 4.54 -0.39 -14.28
N THR A 173 5.58 -1.13 -13.92
CA THR A 173 5.52 -2.59 -13.80
C THR A 173 4.60 -3.02 -12.65
N LEU A 174 4.61 -2.26 -11.55
CA LEU A 174 3.75 -2.49 -10.40
C LEU A 174 2.29 -2.18 -10.70
N ALA A 175 2.03 -1.03 -11.30
CA ALA A 175 0.68 -0.51 -11.53
C ALA A 175 0.02 -1.04 -12.81
N LYS A 176 0.80 -1.46 -13.81
CA LYS A 176 0.33 -1.95 -15.13
C LYS A 176 -0.75 -1.03 -15.74
N PRO A 177 -0.47 0.27 -15.96
CA PRO A 177 -1.47 1.17 -16.53
C PRO A 177 -1.91 0.72 -17.92
N LYS A 178 -3.18 0.98 -18.22
CA LYS A 178 -3.81 0.70 -19.53
C LYS A 178 -3.63 1.86 -20.49
#